data_a6aaf3476379d32371594b17b6a5ec53
#
_entry.id   a6aaf3476379d32371594b17b6a5ec53
#
_cell.length_a   1.000
_cell.length_b   1.000
_cell.length_c   1.000
_cell.angle_alpha   90.00
_cell.angle_beta   90.00
_cell.angle_gamma   90.00
#
_symmetry.space_group_name_H-M   'P 1'
#
loop_
_entity.id
_entity.type
_entity.pdbx_description
1 polymer ?
#
loop_
_entity_poly.entity_id
_entity_poly.type
_entity_poly.pdbx_seq_one_letter_code
_entity_poly.pdbx_strand_id
1 'polypeptide(L)'
;MSILDKFSLKGHVAIVTGAGRGIGRAIALAYAEAGANVVCAARTLDAVEKVATEAKAFGVDALGVSCDVSDEAQLDALVARTLSVFGRITLLVNNAGGAAPNNPLHTSADSFDAAFHFNVTSAFSLSAKVAPHMLKAGGGSIVNISSSASRYSQKYFSAYGTAKAALNQMTRLLAADFAPQIRVNGIAPGAIMTDALAPYLDEEGTAKMLALTPMNTMGMPEDIAITALYLASPAARWVTGKILEVDGGAESSTWPY
;
A
#
# COMPACT_ATOMS: atom_id res chain seq x y z
N MET A 1 18.83 21.63 -11.10
CA MET A 1 17.83 20.57 -10.83
C MET A 1 16.65 21.24 -10.16
N SER A 2 15.47 21.17 -10.78
CA SER A 2 14.23 21.72 -10.20
C SER A 2 13.86 20.94 -8.92
N ILE A 3 13.14 21.58 -8.00
CA ILE A 3 12.58 20.87 -6.83
C ILE A 3 11.65 19.74 -7.27
N LEU A 4 10.95 19.89 -8.39
CA LEU A 4 10.06 18.88 -8.94
C LEU A 4 10.80 17.65 -9.45
N ASP A 5 12.07 17.79 -9.89
CA ASP A 5 12.90 16.67 -10.30
C ASP A 5 13.13 15.66 -9.15
N LYS A 6 12.94 16.11 -7.89
CA LYS A 6 13.03 15.25 -6.70
C LYS A 6 11.91 14.21 -6.61
N PHE A 7 10.82 14.37 -7.33
CA PHE A 7 9.71 13.43 -7.39
C PHE A 7 9.85 12.43 -8.54
N SER A 8 10.86 12.55 -9.38
CA SER A 8 11.10 11.61 -10.48
C SER A 8 11.48 10.22 -9.97
N LEU A 9 10.86 9.21 -10.54
CA LEU A 9 11.17 7.79 -10.33
C LEU A 9 11.83 7.13 -11.55
N LYS A 10 12.40 7.94 -12.47
CA LYS A 10 13.10 7.41 -13.66
C LYS A 10 14.22 6.44 -13.25
N GLY A 11 14.27 5.27 -13.91
CA GLY A 11 15.24 4.22 -13.65
C GLY A 11 14.90 3.33 -12.44
N HIS A 12 13.79 3.58 -11.77
CA HIS A 12 13.26 2.70 -10.72
C HIS A 12 12.37 1.59 -11.26
N VAL A 13 12.30 0.48 -10.53
CA VAL A 13 11.38 -0.63 -10.78
C VAL A 13 10.57 -0.85 -9.50
N ALA A 14 9.26 -0.72 -9.61
CA ALA A 14 8.32 -0.80 -8.50
C ALA A 14 7.46 -2.06 -8.56
N ILE A 15 7.32 -2.77 -7.46
CA ILE A 15 6.27 -3.77 -7.26
C ILE A 15 5.15 -3.11 -6.44
N VAL A 16 3.91 -3.17 -6.94
CA VAL A 16 2.72 -2.69 -6.23
C VAL A 16 1.75 -3.84 -6.06
N THR A 17 1.49 -4.25 -4.82
CA THR A 17 0.52 -5.31 -4.51
C THR A 17 -0.89 -4.75 -4.38
N GLY A 18 -1.92 -5.56 -4.70
CA GLY A 18 -3.30 -5.09 -4.74
C GLY A 18 -3.55 -4.02 -5.82
N ALA A 19 -2.76 -4.03 -6.90
CA ALA A 19 -2.74 -2.99 -7.92
C ALA A 19 -3.90 -3.03 -8.93
N GLY A 20 -4.80 -4.03 -8.86
CA GLY A 20 -5.86 -4.18 -9.87
C GLY A 20 -6.97 -3.12 -9.79
N ARG A 21 -7.11 -2.38 -8.67
CA ARG A 21 -8.12 -1.33 -8.46
C ARG A 21 -7.77 -0.40 -7.30
N GLY A 22 -8.57 0.64 -7.08
CA GLY A 22 -8.53 1.53 -5.93
C GLY A 22 -7.14 2.13 -5.69
N ILE A 23 -6.71 2.16 -4.43
CA ILE A 23 -5.45 2.79 -3.99
C ILE A 23 -4.23 2.17 -4.73
N GLY A 24 -4.17 0.83 -4.83
CA GLY A 24 -3.03 0.17 -5.48
C GLY A 24 -2.90 0.52 -6.96
N ARG A 25 -4.04 0.61 -7.67
CA ARG A 25 -4.05 1.07 -9.07
C ARG A 25 -3.56 2.51 -9.18
N ALA A 26 -4.09 3.41 -8.34
CA ALA A 26 -3.69 4.81 -8.36
C ALA A 26 -2.19 4.99 -8.09
N ILE A 27 -1.63 4.24 -7.12
CA ILE A 27 -0.19 4.26 -6.83
C ILE A 27 0.62 3.76 -8.04
N ALA A 28 0.21 2.64 -8.66
CA ALA A 28 0.92 2.08 -9.81
C ALA A 28 0.98 3.08 -10.98
N LEU A 29 -0.14 3.75 -11.27
CA LEU A 29 -0.21 4.76 -12.33
C LEU A 29 0.62 6.02 -11.99
N ALA A 30 0.55 6.52 -10.74
CA ALA A 30 1.35 7.66 -10.32
C ALA A 30 2.87 7.36 -10.39
N TYR A 31 3.29 6.14 -10.06
CA TYR A 31 4.69 5.75 -10.18
C TYR A 31 5.12 5.64 -11.64
N ALA A 32 4.25 5.12 -12.51
CA ALA A 32 4.49 5.07 -13.95
C ALA A 32 4.61 6.49 -14.56
N GLU A 33 3.70 7.39 -14.20
CA GLU A 33 3.74 8.80 -14.63
C GLU A 33 5.01 9.51 -14.15
N ALA A 34 5.51 9.17 -12.94
CA ALA A 34 6.78 9.67 -12.42
C ALA A 34 8.02 9.01 -13.06
N GLY A 35 7.85 8.04 -13.98
CA GLY A 35 8.88 7.43 -14.79
C GLY A 35 9.43 6.09 -14.27
N ALA A 36 8.79 5.44 -13.30
CA ALA A 36 9.16 4.09 -12.87
C ALA A 36 8.58 3.02 -13.79
N ASN A 37 9.32 1.96 -14.03
CA ASN A 37 8.73 0.71 -14.52
C ASN A 37 7.93 0.06 -13.38
N VAL A 38 6.74 -0.48 -13.67
CA VAL A 38 5.84 -0.99 -12.63
C VAL A 38 5.41 -2.43 -12.84
N VAL A 39 5.40 -3.19 -11.77
CA VAL A 39 4.80 -4.53 -11.69
C VAL A 39 3.53 -4.43 -10.86
N CYS A 40 2.39 -4.58 -11.53
CA CYS A 40 1.08 -4.57 -10.93
C CYS A 40 0.73 -6.00 -10.50
N ALA A 41 0.62 -6.25 -9.20
CA ALA A 41 0.35 -7.59 -8.67
C ALA A 41 -0.99 -7.63 -7.93
N ALA A 42 -1.86 -8.59 -8.27
CA ALA A 42 -3.08 -8.94 -7.55
C ALA A 42 -3.59 -10.31 -8.01
N ARG A 43 -4.58 -10.87 -7.32
CA ARG A 43 -5.13 -12.20 -7.64
C ARG A 43 -5.79 -12.28 -9.03
N THR A 44 -6.41 -11.19 -9.50
CA THR A 44 -7.13 -11.15 -10.78
C THR A 44 -6.21 -10.67 -11.88
N LEU A 45 -5.77 -11.57 -12.76
CA LEU A 45 -4.80 -11.27 -13.82
C LEU A 45 -5.29 -10.17 -14.75
N ASP A 46 -6.51 -10.29 -15.29
CA ASP A 46 -7.07 -9.31 -16.24
C ASP A 46 -7.08 -7.88 -15.68
N ALA A 47 -7.35 -7.74 -14.36
CA ALA A 47 -7.35 -6.43 -13.71
C ALA A 47 -5.96 -5.80 -13.67
N VAL A 48 -4.92 -6.58 -13.36
CA VAL A 48 -3.55 -6.05 -13.29
C VAL A 48 -2.93 -5.87 -14.68
N GLU A 49 -3.30 -6.67 -15.67
CA GLU A 49 -2.88 -6.47 -17.06
C GLU A 49 -3.49 -5.19 -17.66
N LYS A 50 -4.74 -4.89 -17.33
CA LYS A 50 -5.37 -3.62 -17.69
C LYS A 50 -4.61 -2.44 -17.10
N VAL A 51 -4.28 -2.46 -15.81
CA VAL A 51 -3.51 -1.39 -15.15
C VAL A 51 -2.10 -1.29 -15.72
N ALA A 52 -1.45 -2.41 -16.01
CA ALA A 52 -0.14 -2.40 -16.66
C ALA A 52 -0.21 -1.79 -18.08
N THR A 53 -1.29 -2.03 -18.81
CA THR A 53 -1.51 -1.42 -20.12
C THR A 53 -1.70 0.10 -20.01
N GLU A 54 -2.48 0.55 -19.02
CA GLU A 54 -2.65 1.98 -18.73
C GLU A 54 -1.31 2.63 -18.32
N ALA A 55 -0.50 1.96 -17.50
CA ALA A 55 0.81 2.44 -17.08
C ALA A 55 1.79 2.64 -18.26
N LYS A 56 1.75 1.76 -19.26
CA LYS A 56 2.57 1.88 -20.48
C LYS A 56 2.28 3.15 -21.28
N ALA A 57 1.10 3.74 -21.17
CA ALA A 57 0.76 5.00 -21.84
C ALA A 57 1.63 6.18 -21.37
N PHE A 58 2.27 6.07 -20.19
CA PHE A 58 3.24 7.06 -19.67
C PHE A 58 4.66 6.88 -20.24
N GLY A 59 4.88 5.92 -21.16
CA GLY A 59 6.19 5.70 -21.80
C GLY A 59 7.16 4.87 -20.95
N VAL A 60 6.67 4.11 -20.00
CA VAL A 60 7.43 3.15 -19.16
C VAL A 60 7.06 1.71 -19.51
N ASP A 61 7.89 0.76 -19.08
CA ASP A 61 7.52 -0.64 -19.13
C ASP A 61 6.67 -1.03 -17.90
N ALA A 62 5.67 -1.87 -18.14
CA ALA A 62 4.78 -2.34 -17.10
C ALA A 62 4.37 -3.80 -17.30
N LEU A 63 4.17 -4.53 -16.19
CA LEU A 63 3.82 -5.94 -16.16
C LEU A 63 2.67 -6.20 -15.18
N GLY A 64 1.63 -6.92 -15.63
CA GLY A 64 0.61 -7.52 -14.78
C GLY A 64 1.04 -8.92 -14.33
N VAL A 65 0.92 -9.21 -13.03
CA VAL A 65 1.23 -10.52 -12.46
C VAL A 65 0.11 -10.95 -11.53
N SER A 66 -0.45 -12.15 -11.77
CA SER A 66 -1.36 -12.78 -10.81
C SER A 66 -0.57 -13.23 -9.58
N CYS A 67 -0.98 -12.74 -8.40
CA CYS A 67 -0.32 -13.08 -7.14
C CYS A 67 -1.28 -12.96 -5.96
N ASP A 68 -1.44 -14.05 -5.21
CA ASP A 68 -1.99 -14.00 -3.86
C ASP A 68 -0.81 -13.77 -2.90
N VAL A 69 -0.83 -12.64 -2.21
CA VAL A 69 0.24 -12.26 -1.28
C VAL A 69 0.29 -13.14 -0.02
N SER A 70 -0.77 -13.93 0.23
CA SER A 70 -0.80 -14.90 1.33
C SER A 70 -0.09 -16.22 0.98
N ASP A 71 0.36 -16.39 -0.26
CA ASP A 71 1.05 -17.59 -0.76
C ASP A 71 2.54 -17.28 -0.98
N GLU A 72 3.39 -17.88 -0.16
CA GLU A 72 4.84 -17.66 -0.19
C GLU A 72 5.46 -18.04 -1.56
N ALA A 73 4.97 -19.11 -2.21
CA ALA A 73 5.49 -19.51 -3.51
C ALA A 73 5.14 -18.50 -4.61
N GLN A 74 3.96 -17.87 -4.52
CA GLN A 74 3.57 -16.82 -5.45
C GLN A 74 4.34 -15.51 -5.20
N LEU A 75 4.72 -15.20 -3.94
CA LEU A 75 5.62 -14.09 -3.64
C LEU A 75 7.02 -14.33 -4.25
N ASP A 76 7.56 -15.54 -4.15
CA ASP A 76 8.83 -15.91 -4.78
C ASP A 76 8.76 -15.79 -6.31
N ALA A 77 7.67 -16.27 -6.90
CA ALA A 77 7.44 -16.17 -8.35
C ALA A 77 7.31 -14.70 -8.81
N LEU A 78 6.64 -13.84 -8.04
CA LEU A 78 6.50 -12.41 -8.32
C LEU A 78 7.88 -11.73 -8.34
N VAL A 79 8.72 -11.97 -7.34
CA VAL A 79 10.08 -11.43 -7.25
C VAL A 79 10.93 -11.93 -8.42
N ALA A 80 10.94 -13.24 -8.66
CA ALA A 80 11.70 -13.85 -9.76
C ALA A 80 11.26 -13.31 -11.13
N ARG A 81 9.95 -13.17 -11.35
CA ARG A 81 9.41 -12.61 -12.59
C ARG A 81 9.81 -11.16 -12.79
N THR A 82 9.75 -10.34 -11.73
CA THR A 82 10.20 -8.95 -11.78
C THR A 82 11.66 -8.84 -12.17
N LEU A 83 12.51 -9.63 -11.53
CA LEU A 83 13.95 -9.65 -11.81
C LEU A 83 14.26 -10.14 -13.23
N SER A 84 13.53 -11.15 -13.73
CA SER A 84 13.75 -11.67 -15.08
C SER A 84 13.40 -10.64 -16.16
N VAL A 85 12.44 -9.76 -15.93
CA VAL A 85 11.99 -8.75 -16.90
C VAL A 85 12.77 -7.44 -16.77
N PHE A 86 13.02 -6.98 -15.55
CA PHE A 86 13.57 -5.65 -15.30
C PHE A 86 15.01 -5.66 -14.74
N GLY A 87 15.52 -6.81 -14.33
CA GLY A 87 16.86 -6.96 -13.81
C GLY A 87 17.10 -6.41 -12.39
N ARG A 88 16.14 -5.70 -11.83
CA ARG A 88 16.25 -5.02 -10.53
C ARG A 88 14.91 -4.78 -9.87
N ILE A 89 14.93 -4.53 -8.56
CA ILE A 89 13.79 -4.03 -7.77
C ILE A 89 14.33 -2.91 -6.90
N THR A 90 13.67 -1.76 -6.87
CA THR A 90 14.08 -0.60 -6.08
C THR A 90 12.96 0.00 -5.25
N LEU A 91 11.70 -0.31 -5.60
CA LEU A 91 10.52 0.19 -4.89
C LEU A 91 9.56 -0.97 -4.62
N LEU A 92 8.97 -0.97 -3.43
CA LEU A 92 7.89 -1.89 -3.07
C LEU A 92 6.74 -1.12 -2.41
N VAL A 93 5.52 -1.42 -2.84
CA VAL A 93 4.31 -0.97 -2.16
C VAL A 93 3.52 -2.19 -1.70
N ASN A 94 3.50 -2.42 -0.40
CA ASN A 94 2.63 -3.40 0.24
C ASN A 94 1.26 -2.74 0.45
N ASN A 95 0.41 -2.84 -0.58
CA ASN A 95 -0.95 -2.28 -0.53
C ASN A 95 -2.02 -3.38 -0.40
N ALA A 96 -1.75 -4.60 -0.86
CA ALA A 96 -2.69 -5.70 -0.64
C ALA A 96 -2.95 -5.88 0.86
N GLY A 97 -4.22 -5.90 1.22
CA GLY A 97 -4.67 -5.96 2.61
C GLY A 97 -6.15 -5.63 2.73
N GLY A 98 -6.67 -5.71 3.93
CA GLY A 98 -8.07 -5.43 4.24
C GLY A 98 -8.68 -6.49 5.15
N ALA A 99 -9.84 -6.20 5.69
CA ALA A 99 -10.76 -7.15 6.32
C ALA A 99 -12.15 -6.52 6.37
N ALA A 100 -13.19 -7.34 6.33
CA ALA A 100 -14.55 -6.89 6.59
C ALA A 100 -14.75 -6.60 8.09
N PRO A 101 -15.67 -5.68 8.45
CA PRO A 101 -16.11 -5.53 9.83
C PRO A 101 -16.64 -6.86 10.36
N ASN A 102 -16.24 -7.25 11.58
CA ASN A 102 -16.68 -8.50 12.18
C ASN A 102 -16.87 -8.36 13.69
N ASN A 103 -18.00 -8.88 14.20
CA ASN A 103 -18.27 -8.87 15.63
C ASN A 103 -17.28 -9.79 16.36
N PRO A 104 -16.53 -9.32 17.37
CA PRO A 104 -15.55 -10.14 18.07
C PRO A 104 -16.15 -11.38 18.73
N LEU A 105 -17.43 -11.37 19.09
CA LEU A 105 -18.12 -12.56 19.62
C LEU A 105 -18.28 -13.69 18.60
N HIS A 106 -18.13 -13.38 17.31
CA HIS A 106 -18.27 -14.32 16.19
C HIS A 106 -16.98 -14.44 15.36
N THR A 107 -15.88 -13.83 15.82
CA THR A 107 -14.57 -13.90 15.19
C THR A 107 -13.79 -15.05 15.80
N SER A 108 -13.50 -16.10 15.03
CA SER A 108 -12.64 -17.21 15.48
C SER A 108 -11.16 -16.75 15.53
N ALA A 109 -10.34 -17.50 16.26
CA ALA A 109 -8.89 -17.32 16.27
C ALA A 109 -8.31 -17.44 14.84
N ASP A 110 -8.75 -18.44 14.08
CA ASP A 110 -8.30 -18.62 12.69
C ASP A 110 -8.63 -17.42 11.80
N SER A 111 -9.80 -16.79 11.98
CA SER A 111 -10.18 -15.58 11.25
C SER A 111 -9.33 -14.38 11.67
N PHE A 112 -8.97 -14.30 12.94
CA PHE A 112 -8.06 -13.27 13.46
C PHE A 112 -6.65 -13.45 12.86
N ASP A 113 -6.13 -14.68 12.89
CA ASP A 113 -4.82 -15.04 12.35
C ASP A 113 -4.76 -14.83 10.83
N ALA A 114 -5.82 -15.18 10.10
CA ALA A 114 -5.92 -14.92 8.66
C ALA A 114 -5.86 -13.41 8.35
N ALA A 115 -6.54 -12.57 9.14
CA ALA A 115 -6.47 -11.12 8.99
C ALA A 115 -5.04 -10.59 9.27
N PHE A 116 -4.37 -11.12 10.29
CA PHE A 116 -2.99 -10.77 10.60
C PHE A 116 -2.04 -11.23 9.49
N HIS A 117 -2.18 -12.46 9.02
CA HIS A 117 -1.37 -13.01 7.93
C HIS A 117 -1.48 -12.16 6.67
N PHE A 118 -2.71 -11.84 6.24
CA PHE A 118 -2.96 -11.07 5.03
C PHE A 118 -2.46 -9.62 5.11
N ASN A 119 -2.49 -8.98 6.27
CA ASN A 119 -2.14 -7.56 6.42
C ASN A 119 -0.71 -7.31 6.91
N VAL A 120 -0.07 -8.28 7.58
CA VAL A 120 1.24 -8.11 8.24
C VAL A 120 2.26 -9.10 7.70
N THR A 121 1.99 -10.41 7.84
CA THR A 121 2.95 -11.45 7.47
C THR A 121 3.30 -11.39 5.99
N SER A 122 2.31 -11.22 5.12
CA SER A 122 2.53 -11.09 3.67
C SER A 122 3.42 -9.89 3.31
N ALA A 123 3.18 -8.73 3.97
CA ALA A 123 3.98 -7.53 3.76
C ALA A 123 5.42 -7.70 4.27
N PHE A 124 5.60 -8.39 5.41
CA PHE A 124 6.92 -8.74 5.94
C PHE A 124 7.66 -9.67 4.97
N SER A 125 7.02 -10.78 4.56
CA SER A 125 7.62 -11.77 3.65
C SER A 125 8.08 -11.13 2.35
N LEU A 126 7.22 -10.33 1.70
CA LEU A 126 7.62 -9.68 0.45
C LEU A 126 8.72 -8.64 0.68
N SER A 127 8.67 -7.87 1.77
CA SER A 127 9.74 -6.92 2.12
C SER A 127 11.08 -7.62 2.33
N ALA A 128 11.11 -8.74 3.04
CA ALA A 128 12.32 -9.54 3.26
C ALA A 128 12.86 -10.13 1.96
N LYS A 129 11.98 -10.60 1.06
CA LYS A 129 12.37 -11.16 -0.24
C LYS A 129 12.95 -10.09 -1.19
N VAL A 130 12.44 -8.87 -1.20
CA VAL A 130 12.94 -7.80 -2.10
C VAL A 130 14.16 -7.07 -1.54
N ALA A 131 14.34 -7.00 -0.22
CA ALA A 131 15.42 -6.23 0.40
C ALA A 131 16.82 -6.57 -0.12
N PRO A 132 17.24 -7.87 -0.28
CA PRO A 132 18.55 -8.20 -0.85
C PRO A 132 18.76 -7.66 -2.26
N HIS A 133 17.69 -7.63 -3.07
CA HIS A 133 17.74 -7.12 -4.44
C HIS A 133 17.80 -5.58 -4.48
N MET A 134 17.11 -4.92 -3.55
CA MET A 134 17.23 -3.47 -3.35
C MET A 134 18.64 -3.08 -2.92
N LEU A 135 19.24 -3.79 -1.96
CA LEU A 135 20.61 -3.56 -1.52
C LEU A 135 21.60 -3.71 -2.68
N LYS A 136 21.45 -4.76 -3.49
CA LYS A 136 22.27 -4.99 -4.69
C LYS A 136 22.08 -3.88 -5.74
N ALA A 137 20.91 -3.28 -5.81
CA ALA A 137 20.59 -2.16 -6.71
C ALA A 137 21.08 -0.80 -6.21
N GLY A 138 21.70 -0.73 -5.02
CA GLY A 138 22.20 0.50 -4.40
C GLY A 138 21.21 1.17 -3.43
N GLY A 139 20.15 0.49 -3.06
CA GLY A 139 19.13 0.94 -2.11
C GLY A 139 17.73 0.96 -2.68
N GLY A 140 16.77 1.42 -1.86
CA GLY A 140 15.37 1.42 -2.27
C GLY A 140 14.41 2.11 -1.30
N SER A 141 13.12 1.98 -1.57
CA SER A 141 12.05 2.43 -0.68
C SER A 141 10.91 1.42 -0.62
N ILE A 142 10.44 1.15 0.59
CA ILE A 142 9.25 0.32 0.88
C ILE A 142 8.18 1.22 1.46
N VAL A 143 6.97 1.15 0.92
CA VAL A 143 5.80 1.85 1.42
C VAL A 143 4.73 0.83 1.81
N ASN A 144 4.31 0.84 3.07
CA ASN A 144 3.26 -0.02 3.59
C ASN A 144 1.95 0.77 3.70
N ILE A 145 0.87 0.28 3.09
CA ILE A 145 -0.45 0.89 3.21
C ILE A 145 -1.15 0.33 4.45
N SER A 146 -1.18 1.16 5.49
CA SER A 146 -1.83 0.89 6.76
C SER A 146 -3.31 1.32 6.74
N SER A 147 -3.78 1.91 7.82
CA SER A 147 -5.13 2.46 7.96
C SER A 147 -5.19 3.37 9.18
N SER A 148 -6.07 4.35 9.19
CA SER A 148 -6.43 5.11 10.38
C SER A 148 -7.00 4.22 11.50
N ALA A 149 -7.61 3.06 11.16
CA ALA A 149 -8.04 2.04 12.12
C ALA A 149 -6.89 1.45 12.96
N SER A 150 -5.63 1.68 12.59
CA SER A 150 -4.46 1.33 13.40
C SER A 150 -4.27 2.23 14.62
N ARG A 151 -4.93 3.39 14.66
CA ARG A 151 -4.82 4.43 15.70
C ARG A 151 -6.09 4.57 16.52
N TYR A 152 -7.26 4.43 15.88
CA TYR A 152 -8.54 4.65 16.56
C TYR A 152 -9.14 3.34 17.09
N SER A 153 -9.97 3.49 18.13
CA SER A 153 -10.95 2.46 18.50
C SER A 153 -12.10 2.49 17.51
N GLN A 154 -12.17 1.49 16.64
CA GLN A 154 -13.22 1.36 15.63
C GLN A 154 -14.01 0.08 15.87
N LYS A 155 -15.33 0.23 16.05
CA LYS A 155 -16.23 -0.89 16.34
C LYS A 155 -16.22 -1.91 15.21
N TYR A 156 -16.18 -3.19 15.54
CA TYR A 156 -16.12 -4.33 14.62
C TYR A 156 -14.80 -4.50 13.82
N PHE A 157 -13.74 -3.77 14.14
CA PHE A 157 -12.46 -3.86 13.44
C PHE A 157 -11.32 -4.38 14.31
N SER A 158 -11.61 -5.17 15.37
CA SER A 158 -10.59 -5.67 16.29
C SER A 158 -9.45 -6.42 15.59
N ALA A 159 -9.75 -7.36 14.67
CA ALA A 159 -8.72 -8.10 13.94
C ALA A 159 -7.96 -7.17 12.97
N TYR A 160 -8.69 -6.37 12.18
CA TYR A 160 -8.09 -5.48 11.20
C TYR A 160 -7.26 -4.35 11.83
N GLY A 161 -7.83 -3.65 12.81
CA GLY A 161 -7.14 -2.55 13.51
C GLY A 161 -5.88 -3.03 14.20
N THR A 162 -5.94 -4.21 14.87
CA THR A 162 -4.76 -4.83 15.48
C THR A 162 -3.69 -5.15 14.44
N ALA A 163 -4.07 -5.76 13.31
CA ALA A 163 -3.13 -6.06 12.23
C ALA A 163 -2.50 -4.78 11.65
N LYS A 164 -3.30 -3.73 11.41
CA LYS A 164 -2.76 -2.46 10.89
C LYS A 164 -1.87 -1.72 11.91
N ALA A 165 -2.16 -1.83 13.21
CA ALA A 165 -1.27 -1.33 14.26
C ALA A 165 0.07 -2.11 14.27
N ALA A 166 0.01 -3.43 14.13
CA ALA A 166 1.21 -4.27 14.00
C ALA A 166 2.02 -3.92 12.74
N LEU A 167 1.36 -3.66 11.59
CA LEU A 167 2.01 -3.21 10.36
C LEU A 167 2.74 -1.87 10.56
N ASN A 168 2.16 -0.94 11.32
CA ASN A 168 2.81 0.33 11.68
C ASN A 168 4.08 0.10 12.49
N GLN A 169 4.04 -0.81 13.48
CA GLN A 169 5.22 -1.12 14.27
C GLN A 169 6.29 -1.86 13.45
N MET A 170 5.87 -2.83 12.63
CA MET A 170 6.77 -3.53 11.69
C MET A 170 7.47 -2.55 10.74
N THR A 171 6.74 -1.55 10.23
CA THR A 171 7.31 -0.48 9.38
C THR A 171 8.47 0.25 10.08
N ARG A 172 8.31 0.59 11.37
CA ARG A 172 9.35 1.27 12.16
C ARG A 172 10.58 0.37 12.38
N LEU A 173 10.35 -0.91 12.68
CA LEU A 173 11.42 -1.88 12.92
C LEU A 173 12.21 -2.15 11.63
N LEU A 174 11.54 -2.45 10.52
CA LEU A 174 12.21 -2.64 9.23
C LEU A 174 12.95 -1.38 8.75
N ALA A 175 12.45 -0.19 9.10
CA ALA A 175 13.17 1.05 8.80
C ALA A 175 14.50 1.15 9.54
N ALA A 176 14.57 0.66 10.78
CA ALA A 176 15.82 0.60 11.56
C ALA A 176 16.76 -0.49 11.01
N ASP A 177 16.22 -1.66 10.69
CA ASP A 177 17.00 -2.82 10.23
C ASP A 177 17.62 -2.59 8.83
N PHE A 178 16.92 -1.87 7.95
CA PHE A 178 17.34 -1.69 6.55
C PHE A 178 18.05 -0.35 6.27
N ALA A 179 18.07 0.56 7.24
CA ALA A 179 18.80 1.81 7.11
C ALA A 179 20.34 1.54 7.04
N PRO A 180 21.11 2.40 6.32
CA PRO A 180 20.67 3.61 5.61
C PRO A 180 20.24 3.37 4.16
N GLN A 181 20.34 2.15 3.63
CA GLN A 181 20.20 1.89 2.20
C GLN A 181 18.74 1.81 1.75
N ILE A 182 17.83 1.29 2.60
CA ILE A 182 16.42 1.17 2.25
C ILE A 182 15.60 1.97 3.27
N ARG A 183 14.75 2.86 2.77
CA ARG A 183 13.78 3.57 3.59
C ARG A 183 12.49 2.76 3.66
N VAL A 184 11.90 2.67 4.84
CA VAL A 184 10.61 1.99 5.03
C VAL A 184 9.66 2.95 5.73
N ASN A 185 8.53 3.26 5.10
CA ASN A 185 7.51 4.16 5.64
C ASN A 185 6.12 3.56 5.45
N GLY A 186 5.16 4.10 6.17
CA GLY A 186 3.76 3.74 6.04
C GLY A 186 2.89 4.95 5.68
N ILE A 187 1.75 4.65 5.10
CA ILE A 187 0.65 5.60 4.95
C ILE A 187 -0.55 5.00 5.68
N ALA A 188 -1.24 5.81 6.48
CA ALA A 188 -2.47 5.43 7.17
C ALA A 188 -3.65 6.20 6.55
N PRO A 189 -4.30 5.64 5.52
CA PRO A 189 -5.48 6.27 4.92
C PRO A 189 -6.66 6.33 5.90
N GLY A 190 -7.42 7.41 5.82
CA GLY A 190 -8.76 7.52 6.38
C GLY A 190 -9.80 6.85 5.49
N ALA A 191 -10.99 7.46 5.42
CA ALA A 191 -12.06 7.02 4.54
C ALA A 191 -11.75 7.43 3.09
N ILE A 192 -11.33 6.46 2.29
CA ILE A 192 -11.02 6.64 0.85
C ILE A 192 -12.14 6.04 0.01
N MET A 193 -12.68 6.82 -0.92
CA MET A 193 -13.72 6.36 -1.84
C MET A 193 -13.15 5.31 -2.79
N THR A 194 -13.51 4.06 -2.54
CA THR A 194 -13.06 2.90 -3.32
C THR A 194 -14.19 1.90 -3.48
N ASP A 195 -14.10 1.03 -4.50
CA ASP A 195 -15.02 -0.11 -4.67
C ASP A 195 -15.01 -1.06 -3.45
N ALA A 196 -13.98 -1.03 -2.64
CA ALA A 196 -13.90 -1.85 -1.43
C ALA A 196 -14.73 -1.27 -0.28
N LEU A 197 -14.88 0.05 -0.20
CA LEU A 197 -15.65 0.74 0.84
C LEU A 197 -17.13 0.89 0.46
N ALA A 198 -17.42 1.18 -0.81
CA ALA A 198 -18.75 1.47 -1.30
C ALA A 198 -19.85 0.47 -0.85
N PRO A 199 -19.62 -0.87 -0.82
CA PRO A 199 -20.65 -1.83 -0.40
C PRO A 199 -21.09 -1.71 1.07
N TYR A 200 -20.32 -1.02 1.90
CA TYR A 200 -20.58 -0.86 3.34
C TYR A 200 -21.22 0.48 3.71
N LEU A 201 -21.48 1.34 2.72
CA LEU A 201 -22.02 2.68 2.96
C LEU A 201 -23.31 2.90 2.16
N ASP A 202 -24.34 3.30 2.85
CA ASP A 202 -25.53 3.95 2.28
C ASP A 202 -25.39 5.48 2.34
N GLU A 203 -26.43 6.20 1.90
CA GLU A 203 -26.42 7.67 1.92
C GLU A 203 -26.29 8.23 3.34
N GLU A 204 -26.97 7.63 4.33
CA GLU A 204 -26.92 8.06 5.72
C GLU A 204 -25.53 7.81 6.33
N GLY A 205 -24.97 6.62 6.11
CA GLY A 205 -23.62 6.28 6.56
C GLY A 205 -22.56 7.18 5.93
N THR A 206 -22.71 7.48 4.65
CA THR A 206 -21.82 8.43 3.95
C THR A 206 -21.91 9.82 4.56
N ALA A 207 -23.12 10.35 4.79
CA ALA A 207 -23.30 11.65 5.40
C ALA A 207 -22.70 11.74 6.82
N LYS A 208 -22.89 10.69 7.64
CA LYS A 208 -22.27 10.60 8.97
C LYS A 208 -20.74 10.58 8.90
N MET A 209 -20.18 9.80 7.97
CA MET A 209 -18.72 9.72 7.77
C MET A 209 -18.15 11.08 7.36
N LEU A 210 -18.80 11.80 6.45
CA LEU A 210 -18.41 13.15 6.05
C LEU A 210 -18.45 14.12 7.23
N ALA A 211 -19.54 14.10 8.02
CA ALA A 211 -19.69 14.97 9.19
C ALA A 211 -18.63 14.73 10.28
N LEU A 212 -18.11 13.53 10.38
CA LEU A 212 -17.04 13.15 11.32
C LEU A 212 -15.62 13.42 10.79
N THR A 213 -15.50 13.79 9.51
CA THR A 213 -14.21 14.11 8.88
C THR A 213 -14.02 15.63 8.83
N PRO A 214 -12.98 16.21 9.47
CA PRO A 214 -12.79 17.67 9.50
C PRO A 214 -12.77 18.34 8.13
N MET A 215 -12.19 17.67 7.11
CA MET A 215 -12.22 18.16 5.72
C MET A 215 -13.62 18.08 5.08
N ASN A 216 -14.60 17.46 5.73
CA ASN A 216 -15.97 17.25 5.25
C ASN A 216 -16.06 16.65 3.83
N THR A 217 -15.10 15.82 3.48
CA THR A 217 -15.03 15.08 2.22
C THR A 217 -14.36 13.73 2.45
N MET A 218 -14.63 12.76 1.59
CA MET A 218 -13.86 11.52 1.55
C MET A 218 -12.60 11.74 0.71
N GLY A 219 -11.51 11.07 1.11
CA GLY A 219 -10.31 11.04 0.29
C GLY A 219 -10.51 10.19 -0.98
N MET A 220 -9.68 10.48 -1.97
CA MET A 220 -9.62 9.74 -3.23
C MET A 220 -8.36 8.85 -3.26
N PRO A 221 -8.34 7.78 -4.04
CA PRO A 221 -7.13 6.96 -4.23
C PRO A 221 -5.90 7.77 -4.62
N GLU A 222 -6.08 8.85 -5.35
CA GLU A 222 -5.04 9.78 -5.81
C GLU A 222 -4.35 10.51 -4.65
N ASP A 223 -5.06 10.82 -3.56
CA ASP A 223 -4.47 11.45 -2.36
C ASP A 223 -3.42 10.53 -1.73
N ILE A 224 -3.71 9.23 -1.71
CA ILE A 224 -2.77 8.23 -1.22
C ILE A 224 -1.63 8.01 -2.22
N ALA A 225 -1.91 8.03 -3.51
CA ALA A 225 -0.91 7.83 -4.56
C ALA A 225 0.14 8.95 -4.58
N ILE A 226 -0.27 10.20 -4.42
CA ILE A 226 0.65 11.35 -4.31
C ILE A 226 1.55 11.22 -3.08
N THR A 227 0.98 10.81 -1.95
CA THR A 227 1.76 10.58 -0.72
C THR A 227 2.74 9.40 -0.89
N ALA A 228 2.33 8.32 -1.55
CA ALA A 228 3.18 7.19 -1.87
C ALA A 228 4.33 7.60 -2.82
N LEU A 229 4.05 8.42 -3.83
CA LEU A 229 5.06 8.99 -4.73
C LEU A 229 6.09 9.81 -3.94
N TYR A 230 5.64 10.68 -3.04
CA TYR A 230 6.56 11.42 -2.16
C TYR A 230 7.47 10.48 -1.40
N LEU A 231 6.93 9.49 -0.70
CA LEU A 231 7.70 8.54 0.13
C LEU A 231 8.65 7.66 -0.69
N ALA A 232 8.30 7.30 -1.91
CA ALA A 232 9.15 6.52 -2.80
C ALA A 232 10.32 7.33 -3.37
N SER A 233 10.10 8.61 -3.61
CA SER A 233 11.00 9.48 -4.37
C SER A 233 12.19 10.03 -3.56
N PRO A 234 13.21 10.62 -4.23
CA PRO A 234 14.28 11.37 -3.59
C PRO A 234 13.81 12.57 -2.74
N ALA A 235 12.58 13.08 -2.95
CA ALA A 235 12.01 14.14 -2.11
C ALA A 235 11.91 13.72 -0.63
N ALA A 236 11.71 12.43 -0.36
CA ALA A 236 11.64 11.85 0.99
C ALA A 236 12.96 11.21 1.46
N ARG A 237 14.12 11.61 0.91
CA ARG A 237 15.43 11.01 1.24
C ARG A 237 15.78 11.01 2.74
N TRP A 238 15.16 11.88 3.51
CA TRP A 238 15.37 12.05 4.97
C TRP A 238 14.19 11.55 5.80
N VAL A 239 13.32 10.72 5.21
CA VAL A 239 12.12 10.18 5.85
C VAL A 239 12.19 8.64 5.84
N THR A 240 12.30 8.05 7.02
CA THR A 240 12.20 6.60 7.24
C THR A 240 11.57 6.32 8.60
N GLY A 241 10.88 5.20 8.76
CA GLY A 241 10.20 4.79 9.99
C GLY A 241 8.97 5.64 10.34
N LYS A 242 8.41 6.38 9.37
CA LYS A 242 7.25 7.25 9.61
C LYS A 242 5.97 6.62 9.07
N ILE A 243 4.86 6.91 9.76
CA ILE A 243 3.51 6.61 9.31
C ILE A 243 2.85 7.95 9.04
N LEU A 244 2.56 8.24 7.77
CA LEU A 244 1.85 9.46 7.38
C LEU A 244 0.35 9.19 7.37
N GLU A 245 -0.38 9.94 8.16
CA GLU A 245 -1.84 9.92 8.19
C GLU A 245 -2.37 10.78 7.04
N VAL A 246 -3.22 10.19 6.21
CA VAL A 246 -3.90 10.86 5.08
C VAL A 246 -5.39 10.54 5.22
N ASP A 247 -6.05 11.27 6.11
CA ASP A 247 -7.35 10.90 6.66
C ASP A 247 -8.34 12.07 6.78
N GLY A 248 -8.03 13.20 6.16
CA GLY A 248 -8.88 14.39 6.21
C GLY A 248 -8.93 15.07 7.58
N GLY A 249 -7.92 14.80 8.44
CA GLY A 249 -7.79 15.38 9.79
C GLY A 249 -8.63 14.67 10.85
N ALA A 250 -9.06 13.43 10.60
CA ALA A 250 -9.85 12.68 11.57
C ALA A 250 -9.05 12.33 12.83
N GLU A 251 -9.56 12.69 14.01
CA GLU A 251 -8.96 12.40 15.32
C GLU A 251 -9.58 11.18 16.02
N SER A 252 -10.68 10.67 15.50
CA SER A 252 -11.39 9.49 15.95
C SER A 252 -11.98 8.72 14.76
N SER A 253 -12.55 7.52 15.03
CA SER A 253 -13.21 6.75 13.98
C SER A 253 -14.30 7.53 13.29
N THR A 254 -14.25 7.58 11.97
CA THR A 254 -15.32 8.12 11.12
C THR A 254 -16.30 7.03 10.68
N TRP A 255 -16.14 5.79 11.15
CA TRP A 255 -17.01 4.67 10.83
C TRP A 255 -18.41 4.90 11.41
N PRO A 256 -19.49 4.88 10.60
CA PRO A 256 -20.80 5.37 11.01
C PRO A 256 -21.63 4.37 11.84
N TYR A 257 -21.19 3.11 12.04
CA TYR A 257 -21.95 2.02 12.65
C TYR A 257 -21.38 1.49 13.96
#